data_c63bb920fa011296b5c3465f98cf78e0
#
_entry.id   c63bb920fa011296b5c3465f98cf78e0
#
_cell.length_a   1.000
_cell.length_b   1.000
_cell.length_c   1.000
_cell.angle_alpha   90.00
_cell.angle_beta   90.00
_cell.angle_gamma   90.00
#
_symmetry.space_group_name_H-M   'P 1'
#
loop_
_entity.id
_entity.type
_entity.pdbx_description
1 polymer ?
#
loop_
_entity_poly.entity_id
_entity_poly.type
_entity_poly.pdbx_seq_one_letter_code
_entity_poly.pdbx_strand_id
1 'polypeptide(L)'
;GEGDGFTEGNGHALYQHLAEVECFGADTLVVCSADHLYQLDFRDVLEQHDRLGSDLTVVTTEVAEDPSRYGVVSSRDGEVVTYDYKPESPSGSVVATEVFVYSVAALRKACDALVRSDSDGEELADYGDTIVPYMVENCTVHEFRMEGYWRDLGTIDAYFQAHMELIDDHGLDIFRPDWPLVTKVHTTPPARIHAQAEVHDSLLCPGANVSGNVEHSVIGPGVVVEAGATVRRSILIGDVRVPAGAVLE
;
A
#
# COMPACT_ATOMS: atom_id res chain seq x y z
N GLY A 1 -17.74 -26.16 -3.25
CA GLY A 1 -17.25 -27.36 -2.62
C GLY A 1 -15.80 -27.27 -2.33
N GLU A 2 -15.33 -27.74 -1.30
CA GLU A 2 -14.11 -28.34 -0.80
C GLU A 2 -12.79 -27.87 -1.48
N GLY A 3 -12.22 -26.84 -0.90
CA GLY A 3 -10.84 -26.45 -1.01
C GLY A 3 -10.45 -25.79 0.32
N ASP A 4 -10.40 -26.57 1.40
CA ASP A 4 -9.86 -26.16 2.70
C ASP A 4 -8.31 -26.21 2.65
N GLY A 5 -7.68 -25.52 1.69
CA GLY A 5 -6.24 -25.28 1.64
C GLY A 5 -5.95 -23.83 1.89
N PHE A 6 -4.94 -23.53 2.70
CA PHE A 6 -4.34 -22.20 2.73
C PHE A 6 -3.88 -21.83 1.31
N THR A 7 -4.10 -20.59 0.89
CA THR A 7 -3.55 -20.10 -0.37
C THR A 7 -2.03 -20.10 -0.33
N GLU A 8 -1.38 -20.66 -1.34
CA GLU A 8 0.09 -20.76 -1.41
C GLU A 8 0.75 -19.46 -1.91
N GLY A 9 0.00 -18.34 -1.89
CA GLY A 9 0.47 -17.01 -2.29
C GLY A 9 -0.67 -16.12 -2.81
N ASN A 10 -0.30 -14.89 -3.18
CA ASN A 10 -1.25 -13.86 -3.62
C ASN A 10 -1.84 -14.15 -5.02
N GLY A 11 -1.08 -14.76 -5.92
CA GLY A 11 -1.56 -15.16 -7.25
C GLY A 11 -2.58 -16.28 -7.17
N HIS A 12 -2.34 -17.30 -6.32
CA HIS A 12 -3.29 -18.37 -6.06
C HIS A 12 -4.58 -17.83 -5.40
N ALA A 13 -4.45 -16.92 -4.44
CA ALA A 13 -5.60 -16.25 -3.84
C ALA A 13 -6.44 -15.50 -4.90
N LEU A 14 -5.78 -14.76 -5.79
CA LEU A 14 -6.44 -14.05 -6.88
C LEU A 14 -7.22 -15.01 -7.79
N TYR A 15 -6.61 -16.11 -8.19
CA TYR A 15 -7.25 -17.12 -9.04
C TYR A 15 -8.47 -17.78 -8.37
N GLN A 16 -8.36 -18.15 -7.09
CA GLN A 16 -9.45 -18.76 -6.33
C GLN A 16 -10.67 -17.85 -6.26
N HIS A 17 -10.47 -16.53 -6.08
CA HIS A 17 -11.56 -15.55 -5.97
C HIS A 17 -12.13 -15.08 -7.30
N LEU A 18 -11.50 -15.41 -8.45
CA LEU A 18 -12.02 -15.00 -9.75
C LEU A 18 -13.45 -15.49 -10.02
N ALA A 19 -13.82 -16.69 -9.57
CA ALA A 19 -15.17 -17.19 -9.74
C ALA A 19 -16.22 -16.34 -8.99
N GLU A 20 -15.87 -15.78 -7.84
CA GLU A 20 -16.72 -14.86 -7.07
C GLU A 20 -16.84 -13.51 -7.78
N VAL A 21 -15.73 -12.99 -8.32
CA VAL A 21 -15.70 -11.76 -9.12
C VAL A 21 -16.59 -11.88 -10.36
N GLU A 22 -16.50 -13.00 -11.07
CA GLU A 22 -17.35 -13.30 -12.25
C GLU A 22 -18.83 -13.44 -11.86
N CYS A 23 -19.15 -14.10 -10.75
CA CYS A 23 -20.51 -14.18 -10.21
C CYS A 23 -21.07 -12.80 -9.82
N PHE A 24 -20.23 -11.89 -9.36
CA PHE A 24 -20.62 -10.50 -9.09
C PHE A 24 -20.93 -9.73 -10.37
N GLY A 25 -20.43 -10.20 -11.52
CA GLY A 25 -20.65 -9.59 -12.84
C GLY A 25 -19.73 -8.38 -13.09
N ALA A 26 -18.56 -8.36 -12.47
CA ALA A 26 -17.57 -7.31 -12.73
C ALA A 26 -16.83 -7.57 -14.04
N ASP A 27 -16.68 -6.55 -14.87
CA ASP A 27 -15.86 -6.57 -16.08
C ASP A 27 -14.42 -6.14 -15.78
N THR A 28 -14.23 -5.31 -14.75
CA THR A 28 -12.94 -4.75 -14.32
C THR A 28 -12.68 -5.07 -12.85
N LEU A 29 -11.46 -5.47 -12.53
CA LEU A 29 -10.99 -5.78 -11.18
C LEU A 29 -9.79 -4.91 -10.82
N VAL A 30 -9.86 -4.24 -9.67
CA VAL A 30 -8.71 -3.53 -9.09
C VAL A 30 -8.12 -4.40 -7.98
N VAL A 31 -6.82 -4.70 -8.10
CA VAL A 31 -6.04 -5.42 -7.11
C VAL A 31 -5.05 -4.45 -6.48
N CYS A 32 -5.02 -4.40 -5.15
CA CYS A 32 -4.15 -3.51 -4.40
C CYS A 32 -3.42 -4.29 -3.32
N SER A 33 -2.14 -3.98 -3.08
CA SER A 33 -1.44 -4.43 -1.88
C SER A 33 -2.07 -3.79 -0.64
N ALA A 34 -2.08 -4.53 0.48
CA ALA A 34 -2.69 -4.09 1.73
C ALA A 34 -1.73 -3.28 2.62
N ASP A 35 -0.45 -3.28 2.31
CA ASP A 35 0.64 -2.67 3.09
C ASP A 35 1.33 -1.49 2.39
N HIS A 36 0.71 -0.97 1.33
CA HIS A 36 1.19 0.23 0.65
C HIS A 36 0.36 1.46 1.02
N LEU A 37 1.03 2.57 1.21
CA LEU A 37 0.44 3.87 1.48
C LEU A 37 0.58 4.77 0.26
N TYR A 38 -0.54 5.29 -0.28
CA TYR A 38 -0.52 6.13 -1.48
C TYR A 38 -1.72 7.08 -1.56
N GLN A 39 -1.57 8.14 -2.35
CA GLN A 39 -2.66 8.99 -2.80
C GLN A 39 -2.88 8.78 -4.29
N LEU A 40 -3.92 8.06 -4.64
CA LEU A 40 -4.28 7.72 -6.02
C LEU A 40 -5.78 7.85 -6.23
N ASP A 41 -6.21 8.63 -7.22
CA ASP A 41 -7.59 8.62 -7.67
C ASP A 41 -7.82 7.45 -8.63
N PHE A 42 -8.48 6.42 -8.16
CA PHE A 42 -8.80 5.24 -8.99
C PHE A 42 -9.67 5.56 -10.21
N ARG A 43 -10.42 6.67 -10.18
CA ARG A 43 -11.25 7.08 -11.32
C ARG A 43 -10.39 7.41 -12.54
N ASP A 44 -9.27 8.08 -12.34
CA ASP A 44 -8.33 8.43 -13.42
C ASP A 44 -7.68 7.17 -14.02
N VAL A 45 -7.32 6.20 -13.17
CA VAL A 45 -6.75 4.91 -13.60
C VAL A 45 -7.77 4.12 -14.41
N LEU A 46 -9.02 4.02 -13.90
CA LEU A 46 -10.10 3.30 -14.56
C LEU A 46 -10.48 3.95 -15.89
N GLU A 47 -10.57 5.27 -15.95
CA GLU A 47 -10.84 6.01 -17.19
C GLU A 47 -9.75 5.76 -18.24
N GLN A 48 -8.47 5.75 -17.84
CA GLN A 48 -7.39 5.40 -18.75
C GLN A 48 -7.50 3.95 -19.21
N HIS A 49 -7.73 3.01 -18.29
CA HIS A 49 -7.87 1.59 -18.58
C HIS A 49 -8.94 1.33 -19.63
N ASP A 50 -10.13 1.89 -19.43
CA ASP A 50 -11.27 1.74 -20.35
C ASP A 50 -11.00 2.41 -21.71
N ARG A 51 -10.49 3.64 -21.69
CA ARG A 51 -10.19 4.43 -22.90
C ARG A 51 -9.17 3.75 -23.82
N LEU A 52 -8.17 3.10 -23.24
CA LEU A 52 -7.11 2.40 -23.97
C LEU A 52 -7.50 0.96 -24.31
N GLY A 53 -8.58 0.42 -23.75
CA GLY A 53 -8.98 -0.97 -23.92
C GLY A 53 -7.93 -1.93 -23.38
N SER A 54 -7.34 -1.60 -22.24
CA SER A 54 -6.27 -2.37 -21.62
C SER A 54 -6.76 -3.71 -21.09
N ASP A 55 -5.98 -4.76 -21.26
CA ASP A 55 -6.18 -6.03 -20.57
C ASP A 55 -5.65 -5.94 -19.13
N LEU A 56 -4.57 -5.18 -18.94
CA LEU A 56 -3.99 -4.85 -17.65
C LEU A 56 -3.49 -3.40 -17.67
N THR A 57 -3.75 -2.64 -16.61
CA THR A 57 -3.08 -1.38 -16.33
C THR A 57 -2.23 -1.54 -15.07
N VAL A 58 -0.92 -1.28 -15.20
CA VAL A 58 0.04 -1.29 -14.10
C VAL A 58 0.21 0.14 -13.60
N VAL A 59 -0.15 0.40 -12.36
CA VAL A 59 0.13 1.69 -11.74
C VAL A 59 1.59 1.73 -11.29
N THR A 60 2.31 2.75 -11.72
CA THR A 60 3.74 2.89 -11.47
C THR A 60 4.08 4.20 -10.78
N THR A 61 5.22 4.21 -10.11
CA THR A 61 5.86 5.41 -9.57
C THR A 61 7.37 5.36 -9.82
N GLU A 62 8.04 6.48 -9.64
CA GLU A 62 9.49 6.53 -9.68
C GLU A 62 10.06 6.58 -8.26
N VAL A 63 10.99 5.67 -7.94
CA VAL A 63 11.64 5.62 -6.64
C VAL A 63 13.07 6.14 -6.72
N ALA A 64 13.50 6.85 -5.67
CA ALA A 64 14.87 7.34 -5.54
C ALA A 64 15.81 6.33 -4.87
N GLU A 65 15.23 5.35 -4.18
CA GLU A 65 15.92 4.27 -3.49
C GLU A 65 16.13 3.05 -4.42
N ASP A 66 16.73 1.99 -3.90
CA ASP A 66 16.99 0.76 -4.64
C ASP A 66 15.68 0.10 -5.10
N PRO A 67 15.41 0.02 -6.42
CA PRO A 67 14.19 -0.57 -6.96
C PRO A 67 14.17 -2.10 -6.98
N SER A 68 15.26 -2.78 -6.58
CA SER A 68 15.38 -4.25 -6.64
C SER A 68 14.35 -5.02 -5.82
N ARG A 69 13.66 -4.35 -4.90
CA ARG A 69 12.61 -4.94 -4.07
C ARG A 69 11.24 -4.99 -4.74
N TYR A 70 11.07 -4.34 -5.88
CA TYR A 70 9.81 -4.11 -6.56
C TYR A 70 9.78 -4.72 -7.96
N GLY A 71 8.62 -4.73 -8.59
CA GLY A 71 8.51 -4.99 -10.03
C GLY A 71 8.98 -3.77 -10.81
N VAL A 72 10.11 -3.87 -11.51
CA VAL A 72 10.67 -2.78 -12.33
C VAL A 72 9.99 -2.77 -13.69
N VAL A 73 9.49 -1.60 -14.09
CA VAL A 73 8.67 -1.44 -15.29
C VAL A 73 9.40 -0.57 -16.31
N SER A 74 9.41 -1.01 -17.57
CA SER A 74 9.77 -0.16 -18.70
C SER A 74 8.58 -0.02 -19.64
N SER A 75 8.28 1.20 -20.06
CA SER A 75 7.19 1.48 -20.99
C SER A 75 7.67 2.31 -22.19
N ARG A 76 6.93 2.21 -23.28
CA ARG A 76 7.12 3.02 -24.49
C ARG A 76 5.74 3.51 -24.96
N ASP A 77 5.60 4.83 -25.08
CA ASP A 77 4.35 5.47 -25.48
C ASP A 77 3.14 5.06 -24.60
N GLY A 78 3.40 4.76 -23.31
CA GLY A 78 2.40 4.33 -22.34
C GLY A 78 2.09 2.82 -22.34
N GLU A 79 2.65 2.05 -23.27
CA GLU A 79 2.55 0.58 -23.29
C GLU A 79 3.73 -0.02 -22.50
N VAL A 80 3.44 -0.98 -21.62
CA VAL A 80 4.46 -1.70 -20.85
C VAL A 80 5.19 -2.68 -21.76
N VAL A 81 6.52 -2.51 -21.84
CA VAL A 81 7.39 -3.34 -22.68
C VAL A 81 8.06 -4.45 -21.87
N THR A 82 8.47 -4.13 -20.65
CA THR A 82 9.07 -5.10 -19.72
C THR A 82 8.55 -4.91 -18.32
N TYR A 83 8.45 -6.01 -17.60
CA TYR A 83 8.16 -6.08 -16.18
C TYR A 83 9.11 -7.10 -15.55
N ASP A 84 10.06 -6.63 -14.78
CA ASP A 84 11.07 -7.45 -14.11
C ASP A 84 10.76 -7.51 -12.61
N TYR A 85 10.32 -8.66 -12.11
CA TYR A 85 9.94 -8.81 -10.70
C TYR A 85 11.16 -9.01 -9.82
N LYS A 86 11.40 -8.06 -8.90
CA LYS A 86 12.50 -8.06 -7.92
C LYS A 86 13.85 -8.43 -8.52
N PRO A 87 14.32 -7.74 -9.56
CA PRO A 87 15.54 -8.07 -10.27
C PRO A 87 16.77 -7.81 -9.39
N GLU A 88 17.80 -8.69 -9.48
CA GLU A 88 19.09 -8.46 -8.82
C GLU A 88 19.83 -7.23 -9.37
N SER A 89 19.57 -6.87 -10.63
CA SER A 89 20.17 -5.71 -11.31
C SER A 89 19.08 -4.92 -12.02
N PRO A 90 18.43 -3.98 -11.31
CA PRO A 90 17.33 -3.20 -11.89
C PRO A 90 17.74 -2.40 -13.12
N SER A 91 16.89 -2.38 -14.14
CA SER A 91 17.11 -1.65 -15.40
C SER A 91 16.67 -0.18 -15.35
N GLY A 92 15.98 0.24 -14.29
CA GLY A 92 15.44 1.59 -14.13
C GLY A 92 14.93 1.86 -12.72
N SER A 93 14.40 3.06 -12.50
CA SER A 93 13.85 3.55 -11.22
C SER A 93 12.32 3.53 -11.16
N VAL A 94 11.66 3.13 -12.24
CA VAL A 94 10.21 3.05 -12.33
C VAL A 94 9.74 1.69 -11.84
N VAL A 95 8.87 1.70 -10.84
CA VAL A 95 8.40 0.47 -10.20
C VAL A 95 6.87 0.39 -10.18
N ALA A 96 6.36 -0.82 -10.20
CA ALA A 96 4.96 -1.09 -9.94
C ALA A 96 4.62 -0.80 -8.47
N THR A 97 3.51 -0.12 -8.25
CA THR A 97 3.01 0.23 -6.92
C THR A 97 2.17 -0.87 -6.28
N GLU A 98 2.12 -2.04 -6.92
CA GLU A 98 1.21 -3.14 -6.60
C GLU A 98 -0.28 -2.74 -6.59
N VAL A 99 -0.59 -1.75 -7.41
CA VAL A 99 -1.95 -1.44 -7.83
C VAL A 99 -2.09 -1.83 -9.29
N PHE A 100 -2.97 -2.77 -9.56
CA PHE A 100 -3.22 -3.34 -10.89
C PHE A 100 -4.70 -3.25 -11.22
N VAL A 101 -5.02 -2.83 -12.45
CA VAL A 101 -6.38 -2.85 -12.97
C VAL A 101 -6.46 -3.86 -14.09
N TYR A 102 -7.26 -4.91 -13.91
CA TYR A 102 -7.41 -6.01 -14.84
C TYR A 102 -8.77 -5.98 -15.55
N SER A 103 -8.78 -6.26 -16.84
CA SER A 103 -9.96 -6.83 -17.49
C SER A 103 -10.16 -8.25 -16.93
N VAL A 104 -11.32 -8.52 -16.31
CA VAL A 104 -11.62 -9.83 -15.68
C VAL A 104 -11.50 -10.95 -16.68
N ALA A 105 -11.98 -10.74 -17.91
CA ALA A 105 -11.93 -11.73 -18.97
C ALA A 105 -10.49 -12.05 -19.43
N ALA A 106 -9.60 -11.04 -19.47
CA ALA A 106 -8.20 -11.22 -19.82
C ALA A 106 -7.44 -11.93 -18.68
N LEU A 107 -7.66 -11.50 -17.43
CA LEU A 107 -7.07 -12.14 -16.26
C LEU A 107 -7.46 -13.62 -16.16
N ARG A 108 -8.73 -13.95 -16.36
CA ARG A 108 -9.21 -15.36 -16.38
C ARG A 108 -8.45 -16.19 -17.43
N LYS A 109 -8.32 -15.67 -18.65
CA LYS A 109 -7.59 -16.37 -19.72
C LYS A 109 -6.13 -16.57 -19.39
N ALA A 110 -5.47 -15.56 -18.80
CA ALA A 110 -4.08 -15.63 -18.37
C ALA A 110 -3.88 -16.70 -17.29
N CYS A 111 -4.69 -16.67 -16.23
CA CYS A 111 -4.64 -17.66 -15.17
C CYS A 111 -4.91 -19.09 -15.66
N ASP A 112 -5.94 -19.26 -16.52
CA ASP A 112 -6.25 -20.57 -17.10
C ASP A 112 -5.15 -21.09 -18.03
N ALA A 113 -4.38 -20.22 -18.68
CA ALA A 113 -3.24 -20.60 -19.50
C ALA A 113 -2.07 -21.05 -18.63
N LEU A 114 -1.76 -20.31 -17.56
CA LEU A 114 -0.72 -20.64 -16.60
C LEU A 114 -1.02 -21.99 -15.92
N VAL A 115 -2.22 -22.18 -15.36
CA VAL A 115 -2.63 -23.45 -14.72
C VAL A 115 -2.55 -24.65 -15.67
N ARG A 116 -2.81 -24.46 -17.00
CA ARG A 116 -2.68 -25.56 -17.98
C ARG A 116 -1.23 -25.91 -18.33
N SER A 117 -0.32 -24.97 -18.22
CA SER A 117 1.12 -25.20 -18.44
C SER A 117 1.81 -25.83 -17.25
N ASP A 118 1.22 -25.66 -16.06
CA ASP A 118 1.78 -26.14 -14.79
C ASP A 118 1.44 -27.61 -14.53
N SER A 119 2.47 -28.46 -14.44
CA SER A 119 2.33 -29.84 -14.00
C SER A 119 2.38 -30.00 -12.48
N ASP A 120 2.88 -28.99 -11.74
CA ASP A 120 3.24 -29.10 -10.31
C ASP A 120 2.47 -28.13 -9.40
N GLY A 121 1.65 -27.19 -9.94
CA GLY A 121 0.76 -26.31 -9.18
C GLY A 121 1.43 -25.08 -8.53
N GLU A 122 2.69 -24.80 -8.87
CA GLU A 122 3.44 -23.67 -8.29
C GLU A 122 3.36 -22.37 -9.11
N GLU A 123 2.86 -22.43 -10.35
CA GLU A 123 2.90 -21.28 -11.30
C GLU A 123 2.02 -20.09 -10.91
N LEU A 124 1.19 -20.16 -9.88
CA LEU A 124 0.37 -19.05 -9.42
C LEU A 124 0.75 -18.55 -8.02
N ALA A 125 1.92 -18.89 -7.50
CA ALA A 125 2.31 -18.55 -6.12
C ALA A 125 2.34 -17.02 -5.91
N ASP A 126 2.96 -16.26 -6.82
CA ASP A 126 3.03 -14.81 -6.76
C ASP A 126 2.59 -14.18 -8.09
N TYR A 127 1.56 -13.31 -8.05
CA TYR A 127 1.06 -12.66 -9.27
C TYR A 127 2.12 -11.76 -9.93
N GLY A 128 3.02 -11.17 -9.13
CA GLY A 128 4.10 -10.32 -9.64
C GLY A 128 5.17 -11.12 -10.39
N ASP A 129 5.40 -12.38 -10.02
CA ASP A 129 6.37 -13.26 -10.66
C ASP A 129 5.79 -14.03 -11.86
N THR A 130 4.48 -14.21 -11.89
CA THR A 130 3.83 -15.11 -12.85
C THR A 130 2.77 -14.43 -13.72
N ILE A 131 1.68 -13.96 -13.12
CA ILE A 131 0.52 -13.43 -13.88
C ILE A 131 0.88 -12.15 -14.62
N VAL A 132 1.53 -11.19 -13.95
CA VAL A 132 1.86 -9.90 -14.56
C VAL A 132 2.87 -10.06 -15.71
N PRO A 133 4.00 -10.78 -15.56
CA PRO A 133 4.90 -11.03 -16.67
C PRO A 133 4.22 -11.74 -17.84
N TYR A 134 3.42 -12.78 -17.56
CA TYR A 134 2.65 -13.47 -18.62
C TYR A 134 1.75 -12.52 -19.39
N MET A 135 1.03 -11.61 -18.68
CA MET A 135 0.14 -10.65 -19.36
C MET A 135 0.93 -9.60 -20.14
N VAL A 136 2.10 -9.15 -19.65
CA VAL A 136 2.99 -8.23 -20.40
C VAL A 136 3.44 -8.86 -21.72
N GLU A 137 3.68 -10.16 -21.76
CA GLU A 137 4.10 -10.88 -22.97
C GLU A 137 2.95 -11.19 -23.94
N ASN A 138 1.71 -11.37 -23.43
CA ASN A 138 0.63 -11.97 -24.21
C ASN A 138 -0.64 -11.09 -24.35
N CYS A 139 -0.70 -9.96 -23.66
CA CYS A 139 -1.89 -9.10 -23.59
C CYS A 139 -1.53 -7.63 -23.84
N THR A 140 -2.54 -6.78 -23.94
CA THR A 140 -2.37 -5.32 -24.04
C THR A 140 -2.22 -4.72 -22.65
N VAL A 141 -0.99 -4.31 -22.30
CA VAL A 141 -0.66 -3.78 -20.97
C VAL A 141 -0.20 -2.33 -21.05
N HIS A 142 -0.85 -1.44 -20.31
CA HIS A 142 -0.49 -0.04 -20.25
C HIS A 142 0.01 0.37 -18.87
N GLU A 143 0.87 1.37 -18.85
CA GLU A 143 1.34 2.04 -17.66
C GLU A 143 0.40 3.20 -17.30
N PHE A 144 0.05 3.31 -16.01
CA PHE A 144 -0.46 4.53 -15.42
C PHE A 144 0.57 5.10 -14.46
N ARG A 145 1.25 6.17 -14.85
CA ARG A 145 2.22 6.84 -13.98
C ARG A 145 1.48 7.69 -12.96
N MET A 146 1.50 7.26 -11.70
CA MET A 146 0.92 8.06 -10.64
C MET A 146 1.83 9.24 -10.26
N GLU A 147 1.21 10.37 -10.03
CA GLU A 147 1.83 11.53 -9.41
C GLU A 147 1.37 11.59 -7.95
N GLY A 148 2.28 11.75 -7.03
CA GLY A 148 1.96 11.87 -5.62
C GLY A 148 2.70 10.87 -4.75
N TYR A 149 2.27 10.83 -3.48
CA TYR A 149 2.92 10.02 -2.47
C TYR A 149 2.65 8.53 -2.66
N TRP A 150 3.70 7.74 -2.61
CA TRP A 150 3.65 6.29 -2.50
C TRP A 150 4.78 5.78 -1.61
N ARG A 151 4.47 4.80 -0.76
CA ARG A 151 5.45 4.09 0.07
C ARG A 151 4.97 2.69 0.41
N ASP A 152 5.85 1.72 0.24
CA ASP A 152 5.73 0.37 0.78
C ASP A 152 6.06 0.40 2.28
N LEU A 153 5.16 -0.13 3.14
CA LEU A 153 5.30 -0.19 4.59
C LEU A 153 5.78 -1.56 5.09
N GLY A 154 6.31 -2.40 4.22
CA GLY A 154 6.72 -3.78 4.51
C GLY A 154 7.88 -3.93 5.51
N THR A 155 8.46 -2.83 6.01
CA THR A 155 9.50 -2.86 7.05
C THR A 155 9.20 -1.87 8.18
N ILE A 156 9.73 -2.15 9.39
CA ILE A 156 9.59 -1.25 10.55
C ILE A 156 10.17 0.13 10.23
N ASP A 157 11.30 0.19 9.52
CA ASP A 157 11.94 1.44 9.14
C ASP A 157 11.08 2.25 8.15
N ALA A 158 10.49 1.60 7.15
CA ALA A 158 9.59 2.25 6.20
C ALA A 158 8.31 2.75 6.89
N TYR A 159 7.75 1.97 7.81
CA TYR A 159 6.60 2.35 8.63
C TYR A 159 6.94 3.58 9.50
N PHE A 160 8.08 3.58 10.16
CA PHE A 160 8.55 4.71 10.96
C PHE A 160 8.76 5.96 10.10
N GLN A 161 9.44 5.79 8.97
CA GLN A 161 9.73 6.91 8.06
C GLN A 161 8.45 7.54 7.50
N ALA A 162 7.46 6.73 7.11
CA ALA A 162 6.16 7.25 6.64
C ALA A 162 5.45 8.13 7.69
N HIS A 163 5.56 7.78 8.97
CA HIS A 163 4.99 8.61 10.03
C HIS A 163 5.78 9.91 10.26
N MET A 164 7.09 9.87 10.13
CA MET A 164 7.91 11.09 10.22
C MET A 164 7.63 12.02 9.05
N GLU A 165 7.55 11.50 7.83
CA GLU A 165 7.18 12.26 6.64
C GLU A 165 5.79 12.90 6.75
N LEU A 166 4.85 12.20 7.40
CA LEU A 166 3.51 12.75 7.67
C LEU A 166 3.55 13.91 8.68
N ILE A 167 4.43 13.85 9.69
CA ILE A 167 4.62 14.95 10.66
C ILE A 167 5.29 16.15 9.99
N ASP A 168 6.24 15.89 9.08
CA ASP A 168 7.03 16.91 8.39
C ASP A 168 6.28 17.53 7.18
N ASP A 169 5.00 17.19 6.96
CA ASP A 169 4.19 17.60 5.81
C ASP A 169 4.85 17.21 4.46
N HIS A 170 5.57 16.10 4.43
CA HIS A 170 6.23 15.58 3.23
C HIS A 170 5.38 14.52 2.53
N GLY A 171 4.62 14.94 1.57
CA GLY A 171 3.98 14.08 0.57
C GLY A 171 2.54 13.71 0.85
N LEU A 172 2.23 12.96 1.90
CA LEU A 172 0.87 12.52 2.21
C LEU A 172 0.11 13.59 3.01
N ASP A 173 -0.92 14.19 2.41
CA ASP A 173 -1.83 15.12 3.12
C ASP A 173 -3.09 14.36 3.59
N ILE A 174 -3.15 14.07 4.89
CA ILE A 174 -4.31 13.43 5.53
C ILE A 174 -5.42 14.41 5.93
N PHE A 175 -5.19 15.71 5.80
CA PHE A 175 -6.12 16.77 6.23
C PHE A 175 -6.96 17.35 5.08
N ARG A 176 -6.93 16.74 3.91
CA ARG A 176 -7.68 17.18 2.74
C ARG A 176 -9.19 17.01 2.91
N PRO A 177 -9.97 18.14 2.94
CA PRO A 177 -11.43 18.05 3.09
C PRO A 177 -12.12 17.49 1.84
N ASP A 178 -11.53 17.67 0.66
CA ASP A 178 -12.03 17.20 -0.63
C ASP A 178 -11.73 15.70 -0.86
N TRP A 179 -10.83 15.12 -0.05
CA TRP A 179 -10.46 13.70 -0.10
C TRP A 179 -10.24 13.11 1.30
N PRO A 180 -11.29 12.96 2.09
CA PRO A 180 -11.18 12.50 3.46
C PRO A 180 -10.76 11.03 3.53
N LEU A 181 -9.90 10.72 4.49
CA LEU A 181 -9.58 9.32 4.83
C LEU A 181 -10.81 8.65 5.47
N VAL A 182 -11.32 7.62 4.80
CA VAL A 182 -12.42 6.79 5.32
C VAL A 182 -11.83 5.56 5.99
N THR A 183 -11.88 5.52 7.32
CA THR A 183 -11.32 4.44 8.11
C THR A 183 -12.22 4.13 9.31
N LYS A 184 -11.90 3.04 10.03
CA LYS A 184 -12.59 2.68 11.26
C LYS A 184 -12.24 3.71 12.35
N VAL A 185 -13.24 4.46 12.79
CA VAL A 185 -13.09 5.45 13.86
C VAL A 185 -13.37 4.78 15.21
N HIS A 186 -12.43 4.88 16.15
CA HIS A 186 -12.68 4.50 17.53
C HIS A 186 -13.46 5.59 18.26
N THR A 187 -14.53 5.22 18.98
CA THR A 187 -15.28 6.14 19.81
C THR A 187 -14.48 6.42 21.08
N THR A 188 -13.62 7.41 21.03
CA THR A 188 -12.77 7.86 22.14
C THR A 188 -12.99 9.35 22.39
N PRO A 189 -12.77 9.86 23.63
CA PRO A 189 -12.84 11.30 23.88
C PRO A 189 -11.74 12.03 23.07
N PRO A 190 -11.87 13.35 22.88
CA PRO A 190 -10.79 14.15 22.30
C PRO A 190 -9.46 13.97 23.05
N ALA A 191 -8.34 14.17 22.35
CA ALA A 191 -7.04 14.19 22.98
C ALA A 191 -6.98 15.30 24.06
N ARG A 192 -6.34 14.99 25.19
CA ARG A 192 -6.19 15.94 26.31
C ARG A 192 -4.72 16.27 26.53
N ILE A 193 -4.40 17.54 26.43
CA ILE A 193 -3.09 18.10 26.76
C ILE A 193 -3.21 18.88 28.08
N HIS A 194 -2.40 18.52 29.08
CA HIS A 194 -2.40 19.19 30.38
C HIS A 194 -1.52 20.45 30.37
N ALA A 195 -1.77 21.36 31.27
CA ALA A 195 -1.11 22.68 31.30
C ALA A 195 0.41 22.64 31.43
N GLN A 196 0.97 21.56 32.02
CA GLN A 196 2.41 21.36 32.19
C GLN A 196 3.05 20.58 31.03
N ALA A 197 2.28 20.11 30.06
CA ALA A 197 2.79 19.36 28.90
C ALA A 197 3.36 20.34 27.87
N GLU A 198 4.45 19.90 27.24
CA GLU A 198 5.03 20.56 26.06
C GLU A 198 4.90 19.61 24.89
N VAL A 199 4.22 20.05 23.83
CA VAL A 199 4.00 19.24 22.63
C VAL A 199 4.45 20.04 21.41
N HIS A 200 5.37 19.47 20.64
CA HIS A 200 5.94 20.08 19.44
C HIS A 200 5.91 19.09 18.27
N ASP A 201 5.53 19.58 17.10
CA ASP A 201 5.57 18.85 15.81
C ASP A 201 5.12 17.37 15.94
N SER A 202 3.90 17.14 16.42
CA SER A 202 3.43 15.80 16.79
C SER A 202 1.97 15.59 16.46
N LEU A 203 1.60 14.36 16.12
CA LEU A 203 0.24 13.95 15.89
C LEU A 203 -0.34 13.26 17.12
N LEU A 204 -1.47 13.76 17.62
CA LEU A 204 -2.17 13.18 18.77
C LEU A 204 -3.54 12.63 18.33
N CYS A 205 -3.72 11.33 18.50
CA CYS A 205 -4.97 10.69 18.22
C CYS A 205 -6.02 10.95 19.31
N PRO A 206 -7.32 10.83 19.01
CA PRO A 206 -8.38 10.89 19.99
C PRO A 206 -8.14 9.89 21.14
N GLY A 207 -8.43 10.29 22.37
CA GLY A 207 -8.17 9.49 23.59
C GLY A 207 -6.77 9.63 24.19
N ALA A 208 -5.83 10.23 23.49
CA ALA A 208 -4.50 10.51 24.03
C ALA A 208 -4.58 11.46 25.24
N ASN A 209 -3.77 11.21 26.29
CA ASN A 209 -3.72 12.00 27.52
C ASN A 209 -2.27 12.36 27.87
N VAL A 210 -1.89 13.60 27.58
CA VAL A 210 -0.49 14.04 27.62
C VAL A 210 -0.27 15.04 28.73
N SER A 211 0.60 14.68 29.68
CA SER A 211 1.06 15.53 30.78
C SER A 211 2.58 15.77 30.77
N GLY A 212 3.33 15.01 29.97
CA GLY A 212 4.78 15.12 29.76
C GLY A 212 5.14 15.85 28.47
N ASN A 213 6.38 15.71 28.04
CA ASN A 213 6.92 16.34 26.85
C ASN A 213 6.83 15.38 25.67
N VAL A 214 6.34 15.85 24.53
CA VAL A 214 6.21 15.09 23.28
C VAL A 214 6.78 15.94 22.16
N GLU A 215 7.72 15.37 21.41
CA GLU A 215 8.38 16.03 20.29
C GLU A 215 8.47 15.08 19.11
N HIS A 216 8.06 15.56 17.92
CA HIS A 216 8.19 14.86 16.64
C HIS A 216 7.74 13.38 16.72
N SER A 217 6.53 13.15 17.24
CA SER A 217 6.03 11.83 17.60
C SER A 217 4.56 11.65 17.25
N VAL A 218 4.17 10.38 17.07
CA VAL A 218 2.75 10.00 16.91
C VAL A 218 2.27 9.36 18.21
N ILE A 219 1.24 9.95 18.79
CA ILE A 219 0.61 9.48 20.03
C ILE A 219 -0.74 8.88 19.69
N GLY A 220 -0.80 7.58 19.69
CA GLY A 220 -1.97 6.77 19.32
C GLY A 220 -3.14 6.87 20.29
N PRO A 221 -4.29 6.26 19.95
CA PRO A 221 -5.50 6.30 20.76
C PRO A 221 -5.24 5.70 22.16
N GLY A 222 -5.75 6.36 23.22
CA GLY A 222 -5.65 5.85 24.59
C GLY A 222 -4.25 5.94 25.25
N VAL A 223 -3.27 6.43 24.53
CA VAL A 223 -1.89 6.59 25.09
C VAL A 223 -1.89 7.63 26.20
N VAL A 224 -1.21 7.31 27.30
CA VAL A 224 -1.00 8.20 28.45
C VAL A 224 0.48 8.53 28.61
N VAL A 225 0.84 9.80 28.50
CA VAL A 225 2.19 10.31 28.78
C VAL A 225 2.14 11.07 30.11
N GLU A 226 2.74 10.50 31.17
CA GLU A 226 2.70 11.09 32.51
C GLU A 226 3.59 12.33 32.65
N ALA A 227 3.32 13.14 33.67
CA ALA A 227 4.10 14.33 33.96
C ALA A 227 5.58 13.98 34.20
N GLY A 228 6.51 14.74 33.59
CA GLY A 228 7.95 14.48 33.63
C GLY A 228 8.46 13.37 32.73
N ALA A 229 7.58 12.67 31.99
CA ALA A 229 7.99 11.78 30.90
C ALA A 229 8.38 12.59 29.65
N THR A 230 9.23 12.01 28.81
CA THR A 230 9.64 12.58 27.52
C THR A 230 9.51 11.53 26.43
N VAL A 231 8.87 11.90 25.31
CA VAL A 231 8.72 11.07 24.12
C VAL A 231 9.24 11.87 22.93
N ARG A 232 10.22 11.34 22.22
CA ARG A 232 10.82 11.96 21.04
C ARG A 232 10.91 10.96 19.90
N ARG A 233 10.66 11.44 18.68
CA ARG A 233 10.80 10.66 17.43
C ARG A 233 10.28 9.23 17.57
N SER A 234 9.09 9.11 18.13
CA SER A 234 8.51 7.82 18.52
C SER A 234 7.08 7.67 18.02
N ILE A 235 6.68 6.44 17.76
CA ILE A 235 5.31 6.08 17.40
C ILE A 235 4.75 5.20 18.50
N LEU A 236 3.75 5.69 19.24
CA LEU A 236 3.06 4.94 20.28
C LEU A 236 1.70 4.48 19.78
N ILE A 237 1.56 3.17 19.53
CA ILE A 237 0.35 2.57 18.97
C ILE A 237 -0.59 2.18 20.11
N GLY A 238 -1.59 2.98 20.40
CA GLY A 238 -2.73 2.64 21.29
C GLY A 238 -2.41 2.03 22.68
N ASP A 239 -3.16 2.46 23.70
CA ASP A 239 -3.17 1.89 25.07
C ASP A 239 -1.80 1.74 25.78
N VAL A 240 -0.81 2.56 25.39
CA VAL A 240 0.51 2.60 26.01
C VAL A 240 0.53 3.63 27.13
N ARG A 241 1.18 3.31 28.25
CA ARG A 241 1.45 4.25 29.35
C ARG A 241 2.95 4.50 29.46
N VAL A 242 3.34 5.75 29.28
CA VAL A 242 4.72 6.23 29.52
C VAL A 242 4.78 6.81 30.94
N PRO A 243 5.41 6.14 31.90
CA PRO A 243 5.40 6.56 33.30
C PRO A 243 6.27 7.80 33.52
N ALA A 244 6.01 8.48 34.61
CA ALA A 244 6.74 9.68 35.00
C ALA A 244 8.28 9.45 35.05
N GLY A 245 9.03 10.34 34.42
CA GLY A 245 10.49 10.28 34.33
C GLY A 245 11.04 9.30 33.26
N ALA A 246 10.20 8.56 32.55
CA ALA A 246 10.67 7.75 31.43
C ALA A 246 11.02 8.62 30.22
N VAL A 247 12.03 8.19 29.48
CA VAL A 247 12.44 8.78 28.20
C VAL A 247 12.36 7.71 27.11
N LEU A 248 11.62 8.02 26.05
CA LEU A 248 11.54 7.24 24.81
C LEU A 248 12.12 8.09 23.68
N GLU A 249 12.98 7.47 22.88
CA GLU A 249 13.64 8.13 21.75
C GLU A 249 13.90 7.15 20.60
#